data_8ccf32f0e51905b0c0d71810f5093083
#
_entry.id   8ccf32f0e51905b0c0d71810f5093083
#
_cell.length_a   1.000
_cell.length_b   1.000
_cell.length_c   1.000
_cell.angle_alpha   90.00
_cell.angle_beta   90.00
_cell.angle_gamma   90.00
#
_symmetry.space_group_name_H-M   'P 1'
#
loop_
_entity.id
_entity.type
_entity.pdbx_description
1 polymer ?
#
loop_
_entity_poly.entity_id
_entity_poly.type
_entity_poly.pdbx_seq_one_letter_code
_entity_poly.pdbx_strand_id
1 'polypeptide(L)'
;FANFVLMDYGLGAVFGCPAHDQRDFDFAKKYNLKITPVVKPEKDKDFKINNEAYTGEGYLYNSKFLDGLKVPHESIIKTIEFLEKNKLGEKKTNYRLKDWGISRQRYWGCPIPIAYDENEQPIKIPKDMLPVKLPEIDKLNNKGNPLDTENEWKYFFLNGKKYRRETDTLDTFVDSSWYFLRFCSPHNTNHGFTQEEVNYWMPVDQYIGGVEHAILHLLYSRFFMQAISYKNDTFKLKEPFNGLFTQGMVCHETYKDQNNKWLSPEEVSSEDGKKFFKKDSPLNKVVVGPTESMSKSKKNTIDPESIIKNYGADSVRLFILSDSPPEKDVQWSDQGMVASFKFIQKLWILNSKILEKIKSTDKTDESEILIKFTNQLIYKVTQNLEKFHYNVIVANLHEMYNFLIREIEKPIKKEILIENYKKILILMNPFIP
;
A
#
# COMPACT_ATOMS: atom_id res chain seq x y z
N PHE A 1 -0.81 -34.65 27.67
CA PHE A 1 -1.71 -33.87 26.83
C PHE A 1 -1.43 -32.41 27.05
N ALA A 2 -1.23 -31.65 25.94
CA ALA A 2 -1.05 -30.22 25.97
C ALA A 2 -2.07 -29.55 25.03
N ASN A 3 -2.72 -28.48 25.52
CA ASN A 3 -3.79 -27.80 24.79
C ASN A 3 -3.31 -26.95 23.60
N PHE A 4 -2.02 -26.71 23.51
CA PHE A 4 -1.40 -25.97 22.40
C PHE A 4 -0.94 -26.88 21.23
N VAL A 5 -1.07 -28.20 21.36
CA VAL A 5 -0.81 -29.14 20.26
C VAL A 5 -2.08 -29.30 19.46
N LEU A 6 -2.05 -28.80 18.21
CA LEU A 6 -3.18 -28.84 17.30
C LEU A 6 -3.28 -30.21 16.63
N MET A 7 -4.41 -30.91 16.85
CA MET A 7 -4.66 -32.25 16.30
C MET A 7 -4.91 -32.22 14.78
N ASP A 8 -5.48 -31.12 14.30
CA ASP A 8 -5.90 -30.97 12.90
C ASP A 8 -4.82 -30.33 12.01
N TYR A 9 -3.61 -30.13 12.55
CA TYR A 9 -2.50 -29.53 11.79
C TYR A 9 -1.48 -30.59 11.38
N GLY A 10 -1.20 -30.64 10.07
CA GLY A 10 -0.23 -31.57 9.51
C GLY A 10 -0.76 -32.98 9.27
N LEU A 11 0.12 -33.96 9.24
CA LEU A 11 -0.19 -35.37 8.92
C LEU A 11 -0.18 -36.29 10.15
N GLY A 12 -0.40 -35.75 11.35
CA GLY A 12 -0.43 -36.51 12.58
C GLY A 12 0.90 -36.72 13.30
N ALA A 13 2.02 -36.22 12.75
CA ALA A 13 3.30 -36.21 13.44
C ALA A 13 3.36 -35.05 14.43
N VAL A 14 3.65 -35.36 15.69
CA VAL A 14 3.82 -34.37 16.76
C VAL A 14 5.31 -34.22 17.07
N PHE A 15 5.76 -32.98 17.15
CA PHE A 15 7.14 -32.64 17.47
C PHE A 15 7.19 -31.86 18.78
N GLY A 16 8.00 -32.31 19.74
CA GLY A 16 8.27 -31.62 20.99
C GLY A 16 9.74 -31.29 21.14
N CYS A 17 10.07 -30.02 21.36
CA CYS A 17 11.46 -29.57 21.49
C CYS A 17 11.64 -28.56 22.63
N PRO A 18 11.52 -28.99 23.90
CA PRO A 18 11.52 -28.10 25.06
C PRO A 18 12.72 -27.16 25.14
N ALA A 19 13.87 -27.58 24.63
CA ALA A 19 15.07 -26.75 24.66
C ALA A 19 15.03 -25.58 23.67
N HIS A 20 14.14 -25.62 22.63
CA HIS A 20 14.17 -24.71 21.48
C HIS A 20 12.79 -24.20 21.05
N ASP A 21 11.73 -24.49 21.78
CA ASP A 21 10.41 -23.89 21.74
C ASP A 21 9.97 -23.44 23.12
N GLN A 22 9.61 -22.17 23.30
CA GLN A 22 9.31 -21.61 24.61
C GLN A 22 8.07 -22.26 25.25
N ARG A 23 7.06 -22.59 24.47
CA ARG A 23 5.82 -23.23 24.98
C ARG A 23 6.10 -24.66 25.48
N ASP A 24 6.91 -25.40 24.72
CA ASP A 24 7.38 -26.72 25.11
C ASP A 24 8.28 -26.65 26.35
N PHE A 25 9.12 -25.61 26.46
CA PHE A 25 9.98 -25.36 27.62
C PHE A 25 9.17 -25.10 28.88
N ASP A 26 8.19 -24.20 28.80
CA ASP A 26 7.32 -23.86 29.93
C ASP A 26 6.52 -25.07 30.38
N PHE A 27 6.01 -25.86 29.44
CA PHE A 27 5.33 -27.12 29.72
C PHE A 27 6.26 -28.12 30.39
N ALA A 28 7.47 -28.31 29.86
CA ALA A 28 8.43 -29.25 30.43
C ALA A 28 8.87 -28.85 31.85
N LYS A 29 9.08 -27.56 32.10
CA LYS A 29 9.35 -27.01 33.43
C LYS A 29 8.19 -27.24 34.38
N LYS A 30 6.97 -26.93 33.96
CA LYS A 30 5.75 -27.10 34.78
C LYS A 30 5.52 -28.57 35.23
N TYR A 31 5.82 -29.51 34.35
CA TYR A 31 5.60 -30.94 34.60
C TYR A 31 6.88 -31.70 34.95
N ASN A 32 7.99 -30.99 35.20
CA ASN A 32 9.27 -31.54 35.61
C ASN A 32 9.82 -32.58 34.62
N LEU A 33 9.64 -32.33 33.33
CA LEU A 33 10.14 -33.19 32.25
C LEU A 33 11.60 -32.84 31.90
N LYS A 34 12.33 -33.82 31.38
CA LYS A 34 13.72 -33.62 30.95
C LYS A 34 13.81 -32.69 29.75
N ILE A 35 14.63 -31.65 29.86
CA ILE A 35 14.95 -30.72 28.76
C ILE A 35 16.35 -31.07 28.25
N THR A 36 16.43 -31.49 26.97
CA THR A 36 17.71 -31.86 26.33
C THR A 36 18.02 -30.84 25.26
N PRO A 37 19.07 -29.99 25.40
CA PRO A 37 19.45 -29.04 24.37
C PRO A 37 20.07 -29.78 23.18
N VAL A 38 19.66 -29.38 21.98
CA VAL A 38 20.09 -29.98 20.71
C VAL A 38 20.65 -28.98 19.72
N VAL A 39 20.55 -27.68 19.99
CA VAL A 39 21.18 -26.59 19.24
C VAL A 39 22.03 -25.76 20.17
N LYS A 40 23.23 -25.41 19.76
CA LYS A 40 24.12 -24.49 20.48
C LYS A 40 24.60 -23.35 19.57
N PRO A 41 24.80 -22.13 20.11
CA PRO A 41 25.44 -21.05 19.39
C PRO A 41 26.85 -21.42 18.88
N GLU A 42 27.27 -20.85 17.77
CA GLU A 42 28.59 -21.13 17.17
C GLU A 42 29.76 -20.80 18.11
N LYS A 43 29.62 -19.76 18.92
CA LYS A 43 30.69 -19.23 19.76
C LYS A 43 30.70 -19.79 21.19
N ASP A 44 29.70 -20.55 21.60
CA ASP A 44 29.59 -21.07 22.96
C ASP A 44 29.69 -22.60 22.99
N LYS A 45 30.87 -23.11 23.40
CA LYS A 45 31.16 -24.55 23.48
C LYS A 45 30.47 -25.24 24.69
N ASP A 46 30.24 -24.50 25.75
CA ASP A 46 29.68 -25.01 27.02
C ASP A 46 28.21 -24.57 27.24
N PHE A 47 27.49 -24.33 26.15
CA PHE A 47 26.13 -23.83 26.14
C PHE A 47 25.18 -24.65 26.98
N LYS A 48 24.47 -23.96 27.89
CA LYS A 48 23.44 -24.54 28.75
C LYS A 48 22.18 -23.70 28.70
N ILE A 49 21.05 -24.38 28.68
CA ILE A 49 19.73 -23.73 28.76
C ILE A 49 19.37 -23.54 30.22
N ASN A 50 19.06 -22.31 30.63
CA ASN A 50 18.76 -22.00 32.04
C ASN A 50 17.28 -21.66 32.24
N ASN A 51 16.85 -20.46 31.89
CA ASN A 51 15.51 -19.94 32.24
C ASN A 51 14.56 -19.84 31.06
N GLU A 52 15.02 -19.95 29.85
CA GLU A 52 14.24 -19.83 28.61
C GLU A 52 14.79 -20.75 27.52
N ALA A 53 13.93 -21.06 26.54
CA ALA A 53 14.31 -21.83 25.38
C ALA A 53 15.28 -21.02 24.47
N TYR A 54 16.25 -21.71 23.88
CA TYR A 54 17.15 -21.11 22.90
C TYR A 54 16.55 -21.24 21.48
N THR A 55 16.15 -20.13 20.89
CA THR A 55 15.52 -20.07 19.55
C THR A 55 16.44 -19.49 18.48
N GLY A 56 17.73 -19.26 18.78
CA GLY A 56 18.71 -18.69 17.88
C GLY A 56 19.32 -19.67 16.87
N GLU A 57 20.11 -19.13 15.97
CA GLU A 57 20.90 -19.93 15.01
C GLU A 57 22.06 -20.65 15.71
N GLY A 58 22.52 -21.76 15.11
CA GLY A 58 23.64 -22.52 15.67
C GLY A 58 23.86 -23.85 14.98
N TYR A 59 24.51 -24.75 15.70
CA TYR A 59 24.84 -26.09 15.23
C TYR A 59 24.19 -27.16 16.10
N LEU A 60 23.74 -28.22 15.45
CA LEU A 60 23.17 -29.39 16.13
C LEU A 60 24.22 -30.16 16.93
N TYR A 61 23.82 -30.65 18.10
CA TYR A 61 24.55 -31.62 18.91
C TYR A 61 23.55 -32.46 19.69
N ASN A 62 23.93 -33.56 20.26
CA ASN A 62 23.03 -34.55 20.85
C ASN A 62 21.93 -35.06 19.89
N SER A 63 22.17 -34.99 18.58
CA SER A 63 21.21 -35.25 17.50
C SER A 63 21.68 -36.36 16.55
N LYS A 64 22.64 -37.21 16.97
CA LYS A 64 23.15 -38.38 16.22
C LYS A 64 23.68 -37.98 14.83
N PHE A 65 23.06 -38.50 13.77
CA PHE A 65 23.50 -38.28 12.39
C PHE A 65 23.36 -36.80 11.92
N LEU A 66 22.72 -35.95 12.70
CA LEU A 66 22.57 -34.51 12.44
C LEU A 66 23.61 -33.67 13.19
N ASP A 67 24.43 -34.25 14.07
CA ASP A 67 25.42 -33.50 14.83
C ASP A 67 26.40 -32.73 13.93
N GLY A 68 26.64 -31.47 14.29
CA GLY A 68 27.54 -30.58 13.55
C GLY A 68 26.92 -29.85 12.37
N LEU A 69 25.66 -30.13 12.02
CA LEU A 69 24.96 -29.41 10.94
C LEU A 69 24.39 -28.07 11.42
N LYS A 70 24.43 -27.09 10.52
CA LYS A 70 23.85 -25.75 10.78
C LYS A 70 22.33 -25.78 10.70
N VAL A 71 21.67 -25.17 11.70
CA VAL A 71 20.21 -24.98 11.67
C VAL A 71 19.86 -23.62 11.08
N PRO A 72 18.71 -23.50 10.35
CA PRO A 72 17.78 -24.60 10.00
C PRO A 72 18.09 -25.30 8.68
N HIS A 73 18.93 -24.75 7.81
CA HIS A 73 19.03 -25.18 6.40
C HIS A 73 19.62 -26.57 6.20
N GLU A 74 20.84 -26.80 6.70
CA GLU A 74 21.53 -28.07 6.46
C GLU A 74 20.82 -29.25 7.17
N SER A 75 20.32 -28.98 8.36
CA SER A 75 19.62 -29.98 9.17
C SER A 75 18.30 -30.45 8.54
N ILE A 76 17.53 -29.54 7.96
CA ILE A 76 16.26 -29.86 7.28
C ILE A 76 16.53 -30.74 6.06
N ILE A 77 17.49 -30.36 5.21
CA ILE A 77 17.84 -31.13 4.00
C ILE A 77 18.29 -32.55 4.40
N LYS A 78 19.19 -32.64 5.35
CA LYS A 78 19.72 -33.94 5.80
C LYS A 78 18.67 -34.82 6.43
N THR A 79 17.74 -34.25 7.20
CA THR A 79 16.61 -34.98 7.79
C THR A 79 15.68 -35.53 6.70
N ILE A 80 15.34 -34.73 5.69
CA ILE A 80 14.52 -35.16 4.57
C ILE A 80 15.18 -36.30 3.81
N GLU A 81 16.48 -36.16 3.43
CA GLU A 81 17.25 -37.23 2.77
C GLU A 81 17.23 -38.54 3.58
N PHE A 82 17.38 -38.45 4.90
CA PHE A 82 17.35 -39.62 5.77
C PHE A 82 15.96 -40.28 5.78
N LEU A 83 14.90 -39.50 5.88
CA LEU A 83 13.52 -40.02 5.90
C LEU A 83 13.15 -40.70 4.56
N GLU A 84 13.51 -40.06 3.44
CA GLU A 84 13.26 -40.62 2.09
C GLU A 84 14.05 -41.91 1.85
N LYS A 85 15.35 -41.91 2.20
CA LYS A 85 16.21 -43.07 2.06
C LYS A 85 15.73 -44.30 2.84
N ASN A 86 15.15 -44.04 4.03
CA ASN A 86 14.64 -45.12 4.90
C ASN A 86 13.15 -45.39 4.68
N LYS A 87 12.50 -44.76 3.69
CA LYS A 87 11.08 -44.91 3.39
C LYS A 87 10.16 -44.57 4.59
N LEU A 88 10.58 -43.62 5.42
CA LEU A 88 9.84 -43.15 6.59
C LEU A 88 9.01 -41.89 6.32
N GLY A 89 9.23 -41.23 5.20
CA GLY A 89 8.53 -40.03 4.77
C GLY A 89 9.00 -39.56 3.41
N GLU A 90 8.34 -38.54 2.91
CA GLU A 90 8.66 -37.89 1.62
C GLU A 90 8.73 -36.37 1.78
N LYS A 91 9.55 -35.72 0.94
CA LYS A 91 9.63 -34.26 0.89
C LYS A 91 8.30 -33.69 0.38
N LYS A 92 7.70 -32.80 1.15
CA LYS A 92 6.52 -32.06 0.75
C LYS A 92 6.72 -30.57 0.92
N THR A 93 6.38 -29.80 -0.09
CA THR A 93 6.37 -28.33 -0.02
C THR A 93 4.93 -27.87 0.28
N ASN A 94 4.76 -27.25 1.43
CA ASN A 94 3.49 -26.62 1.78
C ASN A 94 3.57 -25.11 1.52
N TYR A 95 2.67 -24.60 0.68
CA TYR A 95 2.55 -23.18 0.44
C TYR A 95 1.74 -22.53 1.57
N ARG A 96 2.25 -21.41 2.10
CA ARG A 96 1.55 -20.67 3.17
C ARG A 96 0.48 -19.71 2.63
N LEU A 97 0.45 -19.47 1.32
CA LEU A 97 -0.60 -18.69 0.70
C LEU A 97 -1.93 -19.45 0.76
N LYS A 98 -2.96 -18.79 1.24
CA LYS A 98 -4.33 -19.28 1.18
C LYS A 98 -4.90 -19.00 -0.22
N ASP A 99 -5.86 -19.82 -0.63
CA ASP A 99 -6.60 -19.59 -1.87
C ASP A 99 -7.27 -18.21 -1.85
N TRP A 100 -7.26 -17.54 -2.96
CA TRP A 100 -8.02 -16.32 -3.14
C TRP A 100 -9.48 -16.66 -3.44
N GLY A 101 -10.35 -16.55 -2.44
CA GLY A 101 -11.79 -16.64 -2.62
C GLY A 101 -12.29 -15.42 -3.40
N ILE A 102 -12.61 -15.59 -4.68
CA ILE A 102 -12.99 -14.49 -5.59
C ILE A 102 -14.48 -14.17 -5.59
N SER A 103 -15.30 -14.94 -4.93
CA SER A 103 -16.76 -14.88 -4.93
C SER A 103 -17.30 -14.02 -3.79
N ARG A 104 -18.27 -13.13 -4.09
CA ARG A 104 -18.89 -12.20 -3.13
C ARG A 104 -20.40 -12.18 -3.26
N GLN A 105 -21.10 -12.27 -2.15
CA GLN A 105 -22.57 -12.19 -2.02
C GLN A 105 -23.01 -10.73 -1.98
N ARG A 106 -22.83 -10.00 -3.10
CA ARG A 106 -23.21 -8.58 -3.21
C ARG A 106 -23.56 -8.23 -4.66
N TYR A 107 -24.37 -7.18 -4.82
CA TYR A 107 -24.74 -6.66 -6.12
C TYR A 107 -23.56 -6.05 -6.87
N TRP A 108 -22.75 -5.23 -6.18
CA TRP A 108 -21.66 -4.48 -6.80
C TRP A 108 -20.42 -5.34 -7.03
N GLY A 109 -20.18 -5.65 -8.29
CA GLY A 109 -19.05 -6.46 -8.75
C GLY A 109 -19.33 -7.02 -10.16
N CYS A 110 -18.31 -7.56 -10.82
CA CYS A 110 -18.46 -8.22 -12.11
C CYS A 110 -19.20 -9.56 -11.94
N PRO A 111 -20.30 -9.83 -12.68
CA PRO A 111 -20.95 -11.13 -12.66
C PRO A 111 -20.03 -12.24 -13.10
N ILE A 112 -20.15 -13.40 -12.45
CA ILE A 112 -19.37 -14.58 -12.80
C ILE A 112 -20.07 -15.32 -13.96
N PRO A 113 -19.40 -15.55 -15.11
CA PRO A 113 -20.03 -16.14 -16.29
C PRO A 113 -20.18 -17.67 -16.19
N ILE A 114 -20.75 -18.14 -15.10
CA ILE A 114 -21.03 -19.54 -14.79
C ILE A 114 -22.52 -19.70 -14.53
N ALA A 115 -23.05 -20.86 -14.89
CA ALA A 115 -24.40 -21.29 -14.54
C ALA A 115 -24.38 -22.74 -14.08
N TYR A 116 -25.46 -23.20 -13.48
CA TYR A 116 -25.61 -24.54 -12.94
C TYR A 116 -26.78 -25.24 -13.61
N ASP A 117 -26.60 -26.50 -13.96
CA ASP A 117 -27.66 -27.35 -14.49
C ASP A 117 -28.58 -27.89 -13.37
N GLU A 118 -29.51 -28.76 -13.73
CA GLU A 118 -30.45 -29.38 -12.78
C GLU A 118 -29.78 -30.26 -11.71
N ASN A 119 -28.52 -30.69 -11.96
CA ASN A 119 -27.73 -31.51 -11.06
C ASN A 119 -26.68 -30.65 -10.31
N GLU A 120 -26.83 -29.31 -10.30
CA GLU A 120 -25.88 -28.35 -9.71
C GLU A 120 -24.46 -28.47 -10.31
N GLN A 121 -24.32 -28.97 -11.55
CA GLN A 121 -23.03 -29.02 -12.22
C GLN A 121 -22.75 -27.68 -12.90
N PRO A 122 -21.55 -27.08 -12.68
CA PRO A 122 -21.19 -25.79 -13.26
C PRO A 122 -20.96 -25.91 -14.77
N ILE A 123 -21.55 -25.00 -15.53
CA ILE A 123 -21.33 -24.82 -16.96
C ILE A 123 -20.85 -23.39 -17.26
N LYS A 124 -20.12 -23.24 -18.35
CA LYS A 124 -19.76 -21.91 -18.87
C LYS A 124 -20.98 -21.31 -19.56
N ILE A 125 -21.25 -20.03 -19.32
CA ILE A 125 -22.22 -19.29 -20.11
C ILE A 125 -21.70 -19.17 -21.55
N PRO A 126 -22.53 -19.49 -22.59
CA PRO A 126 -22.11 -19.37 -23.98
C PRO A 126 -21.62 -17.98 -24.37
N LYS A 127 -20.67 -17.90 -25.31
CA LYS A 127 -20.06 -16.65 -25.74
C LYS A 127 -21.03 -15.62 -26.30
N ASP A 128 -22.07 -16.10 -27.01
CA ASP A 128 -23.15 -15.28 -27.58
C ASP A 128 -24.07 -14.66 -26.51
N MET A 129 -24.04 -15.18 -25.29
CA MET A 129 -24.74 -14.63 -24.12
C MET A 129 -23.88 -13.71 -23.24
N LEU A 130 -22.65 -13.43 -23.63
CA LEU A 130 -21.75 -12.50 -22.96
C LEU A 130 -21.88 -11.09 -23.56
N PRO A 131 -21.65 -10.04 -22.74
CA PRO A 131 -21.37 -10.05 -21.30
C PRO A 131 -22.61 -10.34 -20.45
N VAL A 132 -22.42 -11.01 -19.31
CA VAL A 132 -23.46 -11.12 -18.30
C VAL A 132 -23.62 -9.77 -17.64
N LYS A 133 -24.77 -9.12 -17.84
CA LYS A 133 -25.08 -7.81 -17.25
C LYS A 133 -25.83 -7.99 -15.94
N LEU A 134 -25.55 -7.11 -14.97
CA LEU A 134 -26.33 -7.02 -13.73
C LEU A 134 -27.78 -6.59 -14.06
N PRO A 135 -28.78 -7.13 -13.36
CA PRO A 135 -30.17 -6.68 -13.49
C PRO A 135 -30.33 -5.30 -12.84
N GLU A 136 -31.29 -4.53 -13.29
CA GLU A 136 -31.72 -3.34 -12.55
C GLU A 136 -32.50 -3.77 -11.31
N ILE A 137 -32.14 -3.25 -10.15
CA ILE A 137 -32.77 -3.54 -8.86
C ILE A 137 -33.30 -2.23 -8.25
N ASP A 138 -34.60 -2.12 -8.11
CA ASP A 138 -35.24 -0.91 -7.56
C ASP A 138 -34.88 -0.67 -6.08
N LYS A 139 -34.72 -1.74 -5.31
CA LYS A 139 -34.38 -1.68 -3.88
C LYS A 139 -33.37 -2.76 -3.51
N LEU A 140 -32.19 -2.34 -3.12
CA LEU A 140 -31.19 -3.24 -2.53
C LEU A 140 -31.69 -3.74 -1.16
N ASN A 141 -31.96 -5.01 -1.07
CA ASN A 141 -32.28 -5.65 0.20
C ASN A 141 -30.96 -5.95 0.95
N ASN A 142 -30.80 -5.40 2.16
CA ASN A 142 -29.58 -5.54 2.96
C ASN A 142 -29.42 -6.91 3.63
N LYS A 143 -30.34 -7.86 3.35
CA LYS A 143 -30.31 -9.22 3.90
C LYS A 143 -30.05 -10.23 2.82
N GLY A 144 -28.92 -10.97 2.93
CA GLY A 144 -28.55 -12.01 1.99
C GLY A 144 -27.91 -11.49 0.70
N ASN A 145 -27.79 -12.37 -0.30
CA ASN A 145 -27.25 -12.03 -1.61
C ASN A 145 -28.35 -11.32 -2.45
N PRO A 146 -28.18 -10.06 -2.86
CA PRO A 146 -29.21 -9.33 -3.60
C PRO A 146 -29.61 -9.96 -4.93
N LEU A 147 -28.67 -10.56 -5.65
CA LEU A 147 -28.92 -11.21 -6.95
C LEU A 147 -29.66 -12.54 -6.83
N ASP A 148 -29.65 -13.14 -5.65
CA ASP A 148 -30.31 -14.42 -5.42
C ASP A 148 -31.85 -14.31 -5.43
N THR A 149 -32.36 -13.10 -5.21
CA THR A 149 -33.80 -12.80 -5.23
C THR A 149 -34.34 -12.45 -6.62
N GLU A 150 -33.46 -12.17 -7.58
CA GLU A 150 -33.82 -11.73 -8.94
C GLU A 150 -34.12 -12.92 -9.87
N ASN A 151 -35.28 -13.55 -9.71
CA ASN A 151 -35.61 -14.81 -10.37
C ASN A 151 -35.61 -14.73 -11.91
N GLU A 152 -36.02 -13.62 -12.50
CA GLU A 152 -36.02 -13.42 -13.95
C GLU A 152 -34.62 -13.35 -14.52
N TRP A 153 -33.69 -12.76 -13.80
CA TRP A 153 -32.30 -12.71 -14.16
C TRP A 153 -31.58 -14.00 -13.80
N LYS A 154 -31.88 -14.60 -12.66
CA LYS A 154 -31.22 -15.78 -12.09
C LYS A 154 -31.38 -17.03 -12.98
N TYR A 155 -32.56 -17.22 -13.59
CA TYR A 155 -32.84 -18.38 -14.41
C TYR A 155 -32.90 -18.02 -15.89
N PHE A 156 -32.39 -18.91 -16.72
CA PHE A 156 -32.51 -18.80 -18.17
C PHE A 156 -32.66 -20.19 -18.82
N PHE A 157 -33.11 -20.22 -20.10
CA PHE A 157 -33.23 -21.45 -20.88
C PHE A 157 -32.18 -21.48 -21.97
N LEU A 158 -31.56 -22.63 -22.15
CA LEU A 158 -30.63 -22.92 -23.23
C LEU A 158 -30.94 -24.30 -23.78
N ASN A 159 -31.23 -24.38 -25.09
CA ASN A 159 -31.60 -25.64 -25.76
C ASN A 159 -32.74 -26.41 -25.06
N GLY A 160 -33.74 -25.68 -24.56
CA GLY A 160 -34.92 -26.25 -23.88
C GLY A 160 -34.69 -26.70 -22.44
N LYS A 161 -33.47 -26.58 -21.90
CA LYS A 161 -33.14 -26.87 -20.50
C LYS A 161 -33.02 -25.59 -19.67
N LYS A 162 -33.48 -25.68 -18.43
CA LYS A 162 -33.38 -24.56 -17.45
C LYS A 162 -32.03 -24.59 -16.74
N TYR A 163 -31.41 -23.42 -16.65
CA TYR A 163 -30.14 -23.20 -15.93
C TYR A 163 -30.31 -22.10 -14.91
N ARG A 164 -29.52 -22.17 -13.81
CA ARG A 164 -29.43 -21.16 -12.79
C ARG A 164 -28.07 -20.44 -12.93
N ARG A 165 -28.09 -19.11 -13.10
CA ARG A 165 -26.85 -18.30 -13.09
C ARG A 165 -26.19 -18.34 -11.72
N GLU A 166 -24.87 -18.19 -11.70
CA GLU A 166 -24.17 -17.79 -10.49
C GLU A 166 -24.67 -16.41 -10.04
N THR A 167 -25.04 -16.31 -8.76
CA THR A 167 -25.57 -15.08 -8.17
C THR A 167 -24.52 -14.30 -7.39
N ASP A 168 -23.37 -14.88 -7.13
CA ASP A 168 -22.22 -14.15 -6.59
C ASP A 168 -21.57 -13.29 -7.68
N THR A 169 -20.97 -12.20 -7.26
CA THR A 169 -20.12 -11.35 -8.11
C THR A 169 -18.66 -11.56 -7.77
N LEU A 170 -17.77 -11.20 -8.68
CA LEU A 170 -16.34 -11.24 -8.42
C LEU A 170 -15.95 -10.18 -7.38
N ASP A 171 -14.97 -10.51 -6.55
CA ASP A 171 -14.26 -9.55 -5.73
C ASP A 171 -13.75 -8.40 -6.61
N THR A 172 -13.96 -7.16 -6.16
CA THR A 172 -13.54 -5.97 -6.91
C THR A 172 -12.02 -5.89 -7.15
N PHE A 173 -11.24 -6.62 -6.36
CA PHE A 173 -9.80 -6.79 -6.64
C PHE A 173 -9.52 -7.57 -7.93
N VAL A 174 -10.46 -8.39 -8.42
CA VAL A 174 -10.30 -9.04 -9.73
C VAL A 174 -10.24 -8.00 -10.85
N ASP A 175 -11.13 -7.00 -10.83
CA ASP A 175 -11.11 -5.91 -11.80
C ASP A 175 -9.83 -5.08 -11.72
N SER A 176 -9.44 -4.68 -10.51
CA SER A 176 -8.23 -3.88 -10.30
C SER A 176 -6.94 -4.66 -10.60
N SER A 177 -6.98 -6.00 -10.60
CA SER A 177 -5.79 -6.84 -10.85
C SER A 177 -5.29 -6.82 -12.29
N TRP A 178 -6.07 -6.30 -13.24
CA TRP A 178 -5.70 -6.28 -14.65
C TRP A 178 -6.08 -4.98 -15.39
N TYR A 179 -6.59 -3.96 -14.70
CA TYR A 179 -7.04 -2.71 -15.31
C TYR A 179 -5.96 -2.04 -16.17
N PHE A 180 -4.68 -2.17 -15.79
CA PHE A 180 -3.55 -1.64 -16.54
C PHE A 180 -3.40 -2.31 -17.91
N LEU A 181 -3.78 -3.58 -18.07
CA LEU A 181 -3.85 -4.23 -19.37
C LEU A 181 -4.98 -3.63 -20.22
N ARG A 182 -6.15 -3.38 -19.59
CA ARG A 182 -7.25 -2.70 -20.24
C ARG A 182 -6.89 -1.30 -20.70
N PHE A 183 -6.08 -0.58 -19.94
CA PHE A 183 -5.58 0.75 -20.31
C PHE A 183 -4.68 0.74 -21.55
N CYS A 184 -4.02 -0.38 -21.85
CA CYS A 184 -3.28 -0.51 -23.11
C CYS A 184 -4.20 -0.50 -24.32
N SER A 185 -5.45 -0.97 -24.21
CA SER A 185 -6.41 -1.10 -25.30
C SER A 185 -7.78 -0.49 -24.94
N PRO A 186 -7.87 0.81 -24.61
CA PRO A 186 -9.06 1.40 -23.98
C PRO A 186 -10.29 1.41 -24.92
N HIS A 187 -10.07 1.43 -26.24
CA HIS A 187 -11.12 1.51 -27.24
C HIS A 187 -11.53 0.15 -27.84
N ASN A 188 -10.88 -0.94 -27.41
CA ASN A 188 -11.22 -2.28 -27.91
C ASN A 188 -12.56 -2.73 -27.35
N THR A 189 -13.52 -3.02 -28.23
CA THR A 189 -14.88 -3.48 -27.85
C THR A 189 -15.04 -5.00 -27.87
N ASN A 190 -14.10 -5.73 -28.49
CA ASN A 190 -14.20 -7.17 -28.69
C ASN A 190 -13.43 -7.97 -27.61
N HIS A 191 -12.33 -7.40 -27.12
CA HIS A 191 -11.44 -8.05 -26.16
C HIS A 191 -11.05 -7.07 -25.05
N GLY A 192 -10.61 -7.60 -23.91
CA GLY A 192 -10.12 -6.80 -22.79
C GLY A 192 -8.87 -5.99 -23.17
N PHE A 193 -8.01 -6.56 -24.00
CA PHE A 193 -6.79 -5.94 -24.55
C PHE A 193 -6.31 -6.73 -25.77
N THR A 194 -5.40 -6.14 -26.56
CA THR A 194 -4.66 -6.83 -27.62
C THR A 194 -3.24 -7.13 -27.17
N GLN A 195 -2.68 -8.22 -27.65
CA GLN A 195 -1.31 -8.61 -27.30
C GLN A 195 -0.28 -7.60 -27.84
N GLU A 196 -0.53 -7.01 -28.99
CA GLU A 196 0.34 -6.03 -29.60
C GLU A 196 0.48 -4.77 -28.72
N GLU A 197 -0.65 -4.21 -28.27
CA GLU A 197 -0.68 -3.02 -27.42
C GLU A 197 -0.08 -3.30 -26.05
N VAL A 198 -0.35 -4.47 -25.47
CA VAL A 198 0.26 -4.89 -24.20
C VAL A 198 1.78 -5.04 -24.36
N ASN A 199 2.26 -5.66 -25.43
CA ASN A 199 3.71 -5.80 -25.66
C ASN A 199 4.41 -4.46 -25.86
N TYR A 200 3.70 -3.44 -26.34
CA TYR A 200 4.24 -2.10 -26.51
C TYR A 200 4.29 -1.29 -25.21
N TRP A 201 3.21 -1.34 -24.41
CA TRP A 201 3.05 -0.47 -23.25
C TRP A 201 3.55 -1.09 -21.93
N MET A 202 3.58 -2.42 -21.83
CA MET A 202 3.91 -3.13 -20.61
C MET A 202 5.35 -3.66 -20.59
N PRO A 203 5.94 -3.88 -19.40
CA PRO A 203 5.37 -3.63 -18.07
C PRO A 203 5.29 -2.13 -17.72
N VAL A 204 4.47 -1.77 -16.74
CA VAL A 204 4.38 -0.39 -16.22
C VAL A 204 5.74 0.04 -15.67
N ASP A 205 6.28 1.16 -16.13
CA ASP A 205 7.63 1.62 -15.77
C ASP A 205 7.75 1.94 -14.28
N GLN A 206 6.78 2.70 -13.75
CA GLN A 206 6.75 3.10 -12.34
C GLN A 206 5.33 3.01 -11.80
N TYR A 207 5.14 2.18 -10.78
CA TYR A 207 3.86 1.99 -10.11
C TYR A 207 3.92 2.54 -8.69
N ILE A 208 3.03 3.49 -8.37
CA ILE A 208 3.04 4.22 -7.11
C ILE A 208 1.75 3.96 -6.36
N GLY A 209 1.84 3.59 -5.07
CA GLY A 209 0.68 3.32 -4.23
C GLY A 209 1.05 3.16 -2.77
N GLY A 210 0.02 3.05 -1.91
CA GLY A 210 0.22 2.84 -0.48
C GLY A 210 0.80 1.46 -0.16
N VAL A 211 1.59 1.38 0.90
CA VAL A 211 2.22 0.13 1.36
C VAL A 211 1.19 -0.94 1.74
N GLU A 212 -0.01 -0.57 2.13
CA GLU A 212 -1.12 -1.47 2.47
C GLU A 212 -1.53 -2.39 1.31
N HIS A 213 -1.26 -1.97 0.07
CA HIS A 213 -1.57 -2.75 -1.12
C HIS A 213 -0.57 -3.88 -1.39
N ALA A 214 0.55 -3.95 -0.68
CA ALA A 214 1.57 -4.98 -0.88
C ALA A 214 1.01 -6.41 -0.76
N ILE A 215 0.11 -6.64 0.19
CA ILE A 215 -0.56 -7.92 0.45
C ILE A 215 -1.98 -8.01 -0.14
N LEU A 216 -2.43 -7.00 -0.86
CA LEU A 216 -3.76 -6.89 -1.49
C LEU A 216 -3.59 -6.74 -3.00
N HIS A 217 -3.85 -5.54 -3.52
CA HIS A 217 -3.85 -5.24 -4.95
C HIS A 217 -2.56 -5.65 -5.68
N LEU A 218 -1.38 -5.37 -5.10
CA LEU A 218 -0.10 -5.72 -5.75
C LEU A 218 0.09 -7.23 -5.85
N LEU A 219 -0.25 -7.97 -4.79
CA LEU A 219 -0.18 -9.43 -4.79
C LEU A 219 -1.15 -10.03 -5.82
N TYR A 220 -2.38 -9.54 -5.86
CA TYR A 220 -3.40 -10.01 -6.80
C TYR A 220 -3.05 -9.66 -8.25
N SER A 221 -2.51 -8.48 -8.52
CA SER A 221 -2.05 -8.09 -9.85
C SER A 221 -0.95 -9.02 -10.38
N ARG A 222 0.03 -9.36 -9.54
CA ARG A 222 1.09 -10.30 -9.88
C ARG A 222 0.55 -11.71 -10.12
N PHE A 223 -0.33 -12.17 -9.24
CA PHE A 223 -1.00 -13.46 -9.40
C PHE A 223 -1.80 -13.51 -10.73
N PHE A 224 -2.56 -12.48 -11.02
CA PHE A 224 -3.40 -12.40 -12.23
C PHE A 224 -2.56 -12.46 -13.51
N MET A 225 -1.43 -11.74 -13.54
CA MET A 225 -0.47 -11.80 -14.66
C MET A 225 0.08 -13.21 -14.87
N GLN A 226 0.47 -13.88 -13.79
CA GLN A 226 0.96 -15.26 -13.85
C GLN A 226 -0.14 -16.24 -14.27
N ALA A 227 -1.37 -16.03 -13.82
CA ALA A 227 -2.52 -16.84 -14.22
C ALA A 227 -2.84 -16.72 -15.72
N ILE A 228 -2.82 -15.49 -16.26
CA ILE A 228 -3.01 -15.27 -17.72
C ILE A 228 -1.87 -15.89 -18.54
N SER A 229 -0.63 -15.79 -18.05
CA SER A 229 0.54 -16.34 -18.72
C SER A 229 0.66 -17.87 -18.60
N TYR A 230 -0.11 -18.48 -17.70
CA TYR A 230 -0.03 -19.92 -17.47
C TYR A 230 -0.53 -20.71 -18.70
N LYS A 231 0.35 -21.55 -19.26
CA LYS A 231 0.10 -22.30 -20.51
C LYS A 231 -0.31 -21.43 -21.70
N ASN A 232 0.13 -20.16 -21.71
CA ASN A 232 -0.14 -19.22 -22.79
C ASN A 232 1.20 -18.71 -23.37
N ASP A 233 1.67 -19.34 -24.43
CA ASP A 233 2.96 -19.05 -25.05
C ASP A 233 3.00 -17.67 -25.73
N THR A 234 1.85 -17.10 -26.04
CA THR A 234 1.75 -15.78 -26.67
C THR A 234 1.82 -14.64 -25.65
N PHE A 235 1.42 -14.87 -24.40
CA PHE A 235 1.46 -13.89 -23.33
C PHE A 235 2.67 -14.13 -22.40
N LYS A 236 3.77 -13.38 -22.63
CA LYS A 236 5.04 -13.61 -21.95
C LYS A 236 5.25 -12.77 -20.69
N LEU A 237 4.42 -11.77 -20.47
CA LEU A 237 4.53 -10.86 -19.34
C LEU A 237 4.10 -11.55 -18.05
N LYS A 238 5.03 -11.76 -17.11
CA LYS A 238 4.77 -12.41 -15.82
C LYS A 238 4.64 -11.43 -14.65
N GLU A 239 5.34 -10.30 -14.73
CA GLU A 239 5.31 -9.24 -13.72
C GLU A 239 4.75 -7.96 -14.33
N PRO A 240 3.75 -7.33 -13.71
CA PRO A 240 3.06 -6.17 -14.30
C PRO A 240 3.86 -4.86 -14.18
N PHE A 241 4.78 -4.76 -13.20
CA PHE A 241 5.45 -3.51 -12.83
C PHE A 241 6.97 -3.68 -12.84
N ASN A 242 7.68 -2.75 -13.53
CA ASN A 242 9.15 -2.69 -13.51
C ASN A 242 9.66 -2.07 -12.20
N GLY A 243 9.00 -1.02 -11.72
CA GLY A 243 9.35 -0.32 -10.50
C GLY A 243 8.12 -0.15 -9.61
N LEU A 244 8.27 -0.47 -8.31
CA LEU A 244 7.29 -0.19 -7.28
C LEU A 244 7.81 0.93 -6.39
N PHE A 245 6.95 1.90 -6.12
CA PHE A 245 7.19 2.94 -5.13
C PHE A 245 6.06 2.91 -4.11
N THR A 246 6.35 2.51 -2.89
CA THR A 246 5.36 2.41 -1.82
C THR A 246 5.35 3.68 -0.99
N GLN A 247 4.20 4.35 -0.97
CA GLN A 247 3.99 5.56 -0.17
C GLN A 247 3.73 5.21 1.29
N GLY A 248 4.23 6.07 2.20
CA GLY A 248 3.82 6.07 3.59
C GLY A 248 2.37 6.54 3.76
N MET A 249 1.84 6.35 4.97
CA MET A 249 0.48 6.71 5.33
C MET A 249 0.41 8.15 5.84
N VAL A 250 -0.75 8.79 5.65
CA VAL A 250 -1.05 10.02 6.39
C VAL A 250 -1.63 9.63 7.74
N CYS A 251 -0.95 10.05 8.81
CA CYS A 251 -1.26 9.68 10.18
C CYS A 251 -1.78 10.90 10.95
N HIS A 252 -2.62 10.65 11.93
CA HIS A 252 -3.13 11.66 12.85
C HIS A 252 -3.21 11.10 14.26
N GLU A 253 -3.11 11.97 15.26
CA GLU A 253 -3.39 11.62 16.65
C GLU A 253 -4.79 11.05 16.80
N THR A 254 -4.97 10.18 17.78
CA THR A 254 -6.26 9.62 18.12
C THR A 254 -6.79 10.26 19.41
N TYR A 255 -8.09 10.49 19.48
CA TYR A 255 -8.72 11.16 20.60
C TYR A 255 -9.83 10.30 21.22
N LYS A 256 -9.88 10.26 22.55
CA LYS A 256 -10.95 9.59 23.30
C LYS A 256 -11.51 10.48 24.40
N ASP A 257 -12.81 10.35 24.62
CA ASP A 257 -13.44 10.93 25.79
C ASP A 257 -13.19 10.09 27.07
N GLN A 258 -13.69 10.57 28.19
CA GLN A 258 -13.58 9.90 29.49
C GLN A 258 -14.25 8.52 29.54
N ASN A 259 -15.16 8.23 28.60
CA ASN A 259 -15.85 6.96 28.45
C ASN A 259 -15.19 6.02 27.43
N ASN A 260 -13.95 6.30 27.03
CA ASN A 260 -13.20 5.57 25.98
C ASN A 260 -13.84 5.60 24.58
N LYS A 261 -14.77 6.51 24.30
CA LYS A 261 -15.37 6.67 22.98
C LYS A 261 -14.46 7.53 22.08
N TRP A 262 -14.25 7.09 20.85
CA TRP A 262 -13.46 7.83 19.86
C TRP A 262 -14.12 9.16 19.49
N LEU A 263 -13.30 10.20 19.44
CA LEU A 263 -13.66 11.56 19.01
C LEU A 263 -12.95 11.90 17.70
N SER A 264 -13.62 12.65 16.83
CA SER A 264 -12.97 13.22 15.64
C SER A 264 -12.16 14.47 16.01
N PRO A 265 -11.15 14.85 15.19
CA PRO A 265 -10.40 16.09 15.40
C PRO A 265 -11.29 17.32 15.48
N GLU A 266 -12.42 17.33 14.76
CA GLU A 266 -13.40 18.42 14.78
C GLU A 266 -14.15 18.55 16.11
N GLU A 267 -14.30 17.46 16.87
CA GLU A 267 -14.93 17.43 18.20
C GLU A 267 -13.99 17.89 19.32
N VAL A 268 -12.70 18.12 18.99
CA VAL A 268 -11.65 18.43 19.97
C VAL A 268 -11.12 19.84 19.78
N SER A 269 -10.79 20.51 20.88
CA SER A 269 -10.11 21.80 20.89
C SER A 269 -8.94 21.78 21.87
N SER A 270 -7.93 22.60 21.59
CA SER A 270 -6.79 22.81 22.49
C SER A 270 -6.44 24.29 22.51
N GLU A 271 -6.11 24.82 23.70
CA GLU A 271 -5.69 26.22 23.86
C GLU A 271 -4.14 26.35 23.74
N ASP A 272 -3.42 25.34 24.17
CA ASP A 272 -1.93 25.37 24.28
C ASP A 272 -1.23 24.24 23.53
N GLY A 273 -1.96 23.42 22.76
CA GLY A 273 -1.44 22.24 22.07
C GLY A 273 -1.03 21.08 22.99
N LYS A 274 -1.27 21.21 24.31
CA LYS A 274 -0.94 20.19 25.31
C LYS A 274 -2.16 19.67 26.06
N LYS A 275 -3.17 20.51 26.23
CA LYS A 275 -4.41 20.16 26.92
C LYS A 275 -5.54 20.15 25.90
N PHE A 276 -6.19 19.04 25.80
CA PHE A 276 -7.26 18.81 24.85
C PHE A 276 -8.60 18.63 25.57
N PHE A 277 -9.63 19.27 25.05
CA PHE A 277 -10.99 19.30 25.60
C PHE A 277 -11.99 18.99 24.50
N LYS A 278 -13.15 18.48 24.89
CA LYS A 278 -14.27 18.35 23.97
C LYS A 278 -14.85 19.73 23.67
N LYS A 279 -15.03 20.07 22.38
CA LYS A 279 -15.46 21.40 21.91
C LYS A 279 -16.75 21.86 22.56
N ASP A 280 -17.75 20.94 22.67
CA ASP A 280 -19.07 21.22 23.24
C ASP A 280 -19.08 21.16 24.78
N SER A 281 -18.02 20.77 25.41
CA SER A 281 -17.91 20.63 26.88
C SER A 281 -16.48 20.82 27.34
N PRO A 282 -15.99 22.08 27.48
CA PRO A 282 -14.59 22.38 27.80
C PRO A 282 -14.10 21.81 29.15
N LEU A 283 -15.01 21.40 30.03
CA LEU A 283 -14.65 20.73 31.28
C LEU A 283 -14.28 19.24 31.10
N ASN A 284 -14.66 18.65 29.96
CA ASN A 284 -14.39 17.25 29.67
C ASN A 284 -13.04 17.11 28.98
N LYS A 285 -12.04 16.66 29.73
CA LYS A 285 -10.70 16.37 29.21
C LYS A 285 -10.75 15.24 28.17
N VAL A 286 -9.98 15.40 27.12
CA VAL A 286 -9.76 14.42 26.07
C VAL A 286 -8.43 13.72 26.31
N VAL A 287 -8.42 12.41 26.16
CA VAL A 287 -7.21 11.61 26.19
C VAL A 287 -6.65 11.54 24.75
N VAL A 288 -5.44 12.04 24.59
CA VAL A 288 -4.70 11.96 23.32
C VAL A 288 -3.98 10.62 23.28
N GLY A 289 -4.27 9.83 22.26
CA GLY A 289 -3.58 8.58 21.97
C GLY A 289 -2.47 8.75 20.95
N PRO A 290 -1.82 7.65 20.54
CA PRO A 290 -0.73 7.69 19.58
C PRO A 290 -1.19 8.20 18.21
N THR A 291 -0.23 8.74 17.45
CA THR A 291 -0.39 9.04 16.03
C THR A 291 -0.43 7.72 15.26
N GLU A 292 -1.51 7.50 14.53
CA GLU A 292 -1.74 6.28 13.76
C GLU A 292 -2.32 6.63 12.38
N SER A 293 -2.27 5.67 11.45
CA SER A 293 -2.90 5.83 10.14
C SER A 293 -4.38 6.20 10.28
N MET A 294 -4.83 7.13 9.46
CA MET A 294 -6.21 7.63 9.50
C MET A 294 -7.21 6.52 9.20
N SER A 295 -8.22 6.36 10.04
CA SER A 295 -9.29 5.38 9.86
C SER A 295 -10.65 5.91 10.36
N LYS A 296 -11.72 5.54 9.66
CA LYS A 296 -13.10 5.89 10.06
C LYS A 296 -13.49 5.27 11.40
N SER A 297 -12.98 4.08 11.72
CA SER A 297 -13.28 3.38 12.98
C SER A 297 -12.72 4.09 14.21
N LYS A 298 -11.57 4.74 14.08
CA LYS A 298 -10.92 5.53 15.13
C LYS A 298 -11.29 7.02 15.07
N LYS A 299 -12.03 7.43 14.05
CA LYS A 299 -12.43 8.81 13.78
C LYS A 299 -11.29 9.83 13.69
N ASN A 300 -10.05 9.38 13.44
CA ASN A 300 -8.88 10.26 13.31
C ASN A 300 -8.63 10.72 11.87
N THR A 301 -9.69 10.81 11.08
CA THR A 301 -9.64 11.26 9.69
C THR A 301 -9.82 12.78 9.60
N ILE A 302 -9.09 13.39 8.67
CA ILE A 302 -9.27 14.79 8.27
C ILE A 302 -10.06 14.79 6.97
N ASP A 303 -11.09 15.65 6.91
CA ASP A 303 -11.89 15.81 5.70
C ASP A 303 -11.14 16.64 4.65
N PRO A 304 -10.73 16.05 3.51
CA PRO A 304 -10.00 16.77 2.47
C PRO A 304 -10.78 17.95 1.88
N GLU A 305 -12.10 17.82 1.75
CA GLU A 305 -12.95 18.86 1.16
C GLU A 305 -12.93 20.13 2.01
N SER A 306 -13.07 19.98 3.31
CA SER A 306 -13.00 21.09 4.27
C SER A 306 -11.64 21.79 4.24
N ILE A 307 -10.56 21.02 4.19
CA ILE A 307 -9.19 21.57 4.16
C ILE A 307 -8.92 22.29 2.84
N ILE A 308 -9.30 21.70 1.72
CA ILE A 308 -9.12 22.34 0.39
C ILE A 308 -9.93 23.63 0.31
N LYS A 309 -11.15 23.66 0.84
CA LYS A 309 -11.98 24.87 0.89
C LYS A 309 -11.32 26.00 1.69
N ASN A 310 -10.65 25.68 2.79
CA ASN A 310 -10.07 26.68 3.68
C ASN A 310 -8.68 27.15 3.24
N TYR A 311 -7.87 26.26 2.65
CA TYR A 311 -6.45 26.52 2.37
C TYR A 311 -6.07 26.41 0.88
N GLY A 312 -6.94 25.85 0.04
CA GLY A 312 -6.65 25.56 -1.36
C GLY A 312 -5.88 24.26 -1.56
N ALA A 313 -6.03 23.66 -2.74
CA ALA A 313 -5.40 22.38 -3.09
C ALA A 313 -3.88 22.47 -3.09
N ASP A 314 -3.30 23.56 -3.57
CA ASP A 314 -1.85 23.75 -3.64
C ASP A 314 -1.18 23.74 -2.27
N SER A 315 -1.85 24.32 -1.27
CA SER A 315 -1.33 24.30 0.10
C SER A 315 -1.31 22.91 0.69
N VAL A 316 -2.35 22.10 0.40
CA VAL A 316 -2.42 20.69 0.83
C VAL A 316 -1.32 19.87 0.15
N ARG A 317 -1.16 20.03 -1.18
CA ARG A 317 -0.09 19.37 -1.95
C ARG A 317 1.28 19.70 -1.38
N LEU A 318 1.53 20.99 -1.17
CA LEU A 318 2.81 21.46 -0.64
C LEU A 318 3.10 20.90 0.75
N PHE A 319 2.09 20.87 1.63
CA PHE A 319 2.22 20.29 2.97
C PHE A 319 2.61 18.81 2.91
N ILE A 320 1.84 17.99 2.17
CA ILE A 320 2.09 16.55 2.07
C ILE A 320 3.48 16.25 1.49
N LEU A 321 3.94 17.05 0.52
CA LEU A 321 5.23 16.86 -0.14
C LEU A 321 6.41 17.43 0.64
N SER A 322 6.19 18.25 1.66
CA SER A 322 7.26 18.98 2.39
C SER A 322 7.78 18.27 3.62
N ASP A 323 6.95 17.46 4.28
CA ASP A 323 7.24 16.98 5.64
C ASP A 323 8.37 15.95 5.65
N SER A 324 8.25 14.91 4.85
CA SER A 324 9.19 13.78 4.83
C SER A 324 9.32 13.16 3.44
N PRO A 325 10.33 12.30 3.21
CA PRO A 325 10.37 11.48 2.00
C PRO A 325 9.06 10.70 1.85
N PRO A 326 8.50 10.57 0.63
CA PRO A 326 7.17 10.01 0.43
C PRO A 326 7.02 8.54 0.82
N GLU A 327 8.11 7.80 1.06
CA GLU A 327 8.10 6.43 1.59
C GLU A 327 7.80 6.38 3.10
N LYS A 328 7.92 7.51 3.80
CA LYS A 328 7.65 7.61 5.23
C LYS A 328 6.25 8.12 5.49
N ASP A 329 5.73 7.73 6.65
CA ASP A 329 4.47 8.27 7.13
C ASP A 329 4.55 9.78 7.35
N VAL A 330 3.48 10.48 6.94
CA VAL A 330 3.31 11.92 7.14
C VAL A 330 2.39 12.13 8.34
N GLN A 331 2.89 12.82 9.35
CA GLN A 331 2.05 13.23 10.47
C GLN A 331 1.29 14.51 10.10
N TRP A 332 -0.05 14.45 10.14
CA TRP A 332 -0.87 15.64 9.94
C TRP A 332 -0.59 16.70 10.99
N SER A 333 -0.43 17.94 10.56
CA SER A 333 -0.15 19.08 11.40
C SER A 333 -0.90 20.31 10.88
N ASP A 334 -1.82 20.84 11.67
CA ASP A 334 -2.53 22.09 11.35
C ASP A 334 -1.56 23.26 11.22
N GLN A 335 -0.51 23.29 12.04
CA GLN A 335 0.54 24.32 11.94
C GLN A 335 1.32 24.22 10.63
N GLY A 336 1.65 22.99 10.20
CA GLY A 336 2.30 22.74 8.91
C GLY A 336 1.42 23.15 7.74
N MET A 337 0.10 22.90 7.84
CA MET A 337 -0.89 23.32 6.85
C MET A 337 -0.96 24.85 6.73
N VAL A 338 -1.04 25.57 7.85
CA VAL A 338 -1.01 27.03 7.88
C VAL A 338 0.31 27.60 7.35
N ALA A 339 1.44 26.96 7.63
CA ALA A 339 2.75 27.38 7.13
C ALA A 339 2.82 27.25 5.60
N SER A 340 2.32 26.14 5.04
CA SER A 340 2.23 25.91 3.59
C SER A 340 1.33 26.95 2.91
N PHE A 341 0.17 27.24 3.48
CA PHE A 341 -0.72 28.28 2.97
C PHE A 341 -0.07 29.66 2.95
N LYS A 342 0.59 30.06 4.05
CA LYS A 342 1.33 31.32 4.12
C LYS A 342 2.46 31.38 3.06
N PHE A 343 3.10 30.26 2.76
CA PHE A 343 4.12 30.23 1.72
C PHE A 343 3.54 30.45 0.33
N ILE A 344 2.40 29.85 0.01
CA ILE A 344 1.68 30.12 -1.24
C ILE A 344 1.33 31.62 -1.35
N GLN A 345 0.81 32.23 -0.31
CA GLN A 345 0.53 33.66 -0.29
C GLN A 345 1.79 34.51 -0.57
N LYS A 346 2.93 34.15 0.02
CA LYS A 346 4.22 34.82 -0.23
C LYS A 346 4.66 34.69 -1.69
N LEU A 347 4.44 33.54 -2.30
CA LEU A 347 4.73 33.32 -3.73
C LEU A 347 3.85 34.20 -4.63
N TRP A 348 2.59 34.38 -4.31
CA TRP A 348 1.70 35.31 -5.02
C TRP A 348 2.16 36.77 -4.91
N ILE A 349 2.59 37.22 -3.73
CA ILE A 349 3.15 38.55 -3.54
C ILE A 349 4.44 38.73 -4.33
N LEU A 350 5.32 37.71 -4.32
CA LEU A 350 6.55 37.71 -5.13
C LEU A 350 6.24 37.80 -6.62
N ASN A 351 5.26 37.01 -7.11
CA ASN A 351 4.83 37.07 -8.52
C ASN A 351 4.39 38.49 -8.89
N SER A 352 3.58 39.15 -8.06
CA SER A 352 3.13 40.52 -8.32
C SER A 352 4.32 41.50 -8.42
N LYS A 353 5.31 41.37 -7.51
CA LYS A 353 6.53 42.19 -7.57
C LYS A 353 7.36 41.95 -8.83
N ILE A 354 7.49 40.68 -9.23
CA ILE A 354 8.20 40.33 -10.48
C ILE A 354 7.49 40.91 -11.70
N LEU A 355 6.14 40.84 -11.75
CA LEU A 355 5.37 41.44 -12.84
C LEU A 355 5.49 42.95 -12.88
N GLU A 356 5.62 43.65 -11.76
CA GLU A 356 5.93 45.09 -11.70
C GLU A 356 7.34 45.39 -12.18
N LYS A 357 8.31 44.60 -11.74
CA LYS A 357 9.72 44.73 -12.19
C LYS A 357 9.88 44.56 -13.68
N ILE A 358 9.15 43.60 -14.29
CA ILE A 358 9.14 43.38 -15.75
C ILE A 358 8.64 44.62 -16.53
N LYS A 359 7.85 45.49 -15.92
CA LYS A 359 7.38 46.74 -16.51
C LYS A 359 8.43 47.85 -16.49
N SER A 360 9.41 47.75 -15.60
CA SER A 360 10.51 48.73 -15.48
C SER A 360 11.61 48.44 -16.49
N THR A 361 12.33 49.49 -16.90
CA THR A 361 13.50 49.39 -17.79
C THR A 361 14.76 49.66 -16.99
N ASP A 362 15.61 48.66 -16.82
CA ASP A 362 16.91 48.81 -16.18
C ASP A 362 17.99 49.14 -17.23
N LYS A 363 18.84 50.12 -16.93
CA LYS A 363 19.94 50.52 -17.80
C LYS A 363 21.22 49.69 -17.60
N THR A 364 21.38 49.09 -16.45
CA THR A 364 22.49 48.21 -16.09
C THR A 364 22.04 46.76 -16.07
N ASP A 365 22.97 45.82 -16.15
CA ASP A 365 22.68 44.41 -16.26
C ASP A 365 23.49 43.60 -15.25
N GLU A 366 22.82 43.10 -14.21
CA GLU A 366 23.36 42.14 -13.22
C GLU A 366 22.69 40.77 -13.32
N SER A 367 22.23 40.39 -14.50
CA SER A 367 21.42 39.20 -14.75
C SER A 367 22.18 37.85 -14.62
N GLU A 368 23.51 37.87 -14.65
CA GLU A 368 24.34 36.64 -14.65
C GLU A 368 24.07 35.76 -13.39
N ILE A 369 23.89 36.39 -12.23
CA ILE A 369 23.61 35.70 -10.99
C ILE A 369 22.26 34.96 -11.04
N LEU A 370 21.23 35.60 -11.61
CA LEU A 370 19.91 34.99 -11.81
C LEU A 370 20.00 33.77 -12.74
N ILE A 371 20.70 33.90 -13.88
CA ILE A 371 20.89 32.82 -14.84
C ILE A 371 21.59 31.63 -14.18
N LYS A 372 22.67 31.87 -13.45
CA LYS A 372 23.43 30.84 -12.73
C LYS A 372 22.56 30.13 -11.70
N PHE A 373 21.84 30.89 -10.88
CA PHE A 373 20.93 30.34 -9.87
C PHE A 373 19.83 29.47 -10.51
N THR A 374 19.18 29.97 -11.57
CA THR A 374 18.12 29.24 -12.27
C THR A 374 18.64 27.90 -12.82
N ASN A 375 19.82 27.88 -13.43
CA ASN A 375 20.41 26.65 -13.96
C ASN A 375 20.77 25.67 -12.83
N GLN A 376 21.27 26.16 -11.69
CA GLN A 376 21.51 25.33 -10.51
C GLN A 376 20.20 24.76 -9.95
N LEU A 377 19.14 25.56 -9.90
CA LEU A 377 17.81 25.13 -9.44
C LEU A 377 17.25 24.05 -10.35
N ILE A 378 17.34 24.23 -11.68
CA ILE A 378 16.92 23.21 -12.66
C ILE A 378 17.63 21.90 -12.38
N TYR A 379 18.95 21.91 -12.23
CA TYR A 379 19.73 20.72 -11.95
C TYR A 379 19.30 20.04 -10.64
N LYS A 380 19.21 20.81 -9.53
CA LYS A 380 18.79 20.29 -8.21
C LYS A 380 17.39 19.65 -8.27
N VAL A 381 16.42 20.35 -8.87
CA VAL A 381 15.03 19.86 -8.96
C VAL A 381 14.95 18.61 -9.82
N THR A 382 15.62 18.60 -10.99
CA THR A 382 15.62 17.43 -11.89
C THR A 382 16.18 16.20 -11.19
N GLN A 383 17.34 16.30 -10.54
CA GLN A 383 17.97 15.19 -9.82
C GLN A 383 17.12 14.66 -8.65
N ASN A 384 16.39 15.54 -7.98
CA ASN A 384 15.52 15.13 -6.86
C ASN A 384 14.16 14.58 -7.33
N LEU A 385 13.65 15.03 -8.49
CA LEU A 385 12.46 14.45 -9.12
C LEU A 385 12.68 12.99 -9.50
N GLU A 386 13.82 12.69 -10.14
CA GLU A 386 14.18 11.32 -10.54
C GLU A 386 14.25 10.35 -9.34
N LYS A 387 14.54 10.88 -8.16
CA LYS A 387 14.66 10.12 -6.90
C LYS A 387 13.44 10.21 -5.99
N PHE A 388 12.38 10.87 -6.41
CA PHE A 388 11.19 11.16 -5.60
C PHE A 388 11.48 11.92 -4.28
N HIS A 389 12.58 12.68 -4.21
CA HIS A 389 12.94 13.48 -3.03
C HIS A 389 12.16 14.80 -2.99
N TYR A 390 10.84 14.74 -2.92
CA TYR A 390 9.96 15.90 -3.02
C TYR A 390 10.15 16.90 -1.89
N ASN A 391 10.39 16.46 -0.67
CA ASN A 391 10.66 17.32 0.48
C ASN A 391 11.94 18.18 0.26
N VAL A 392 12.96 17.63 -0.38
CA VAL A 392 14.16 18.39 -0.75
C VAL A 392 13.83 19.42 -1.82
N ILE A 393 12.97 19.10 -2.78
CA ILE A 393 12.54 20.07 -3.79
C ILE A 393 11.75 21.21 -3.14
N VAL A 394 10.84 20.92 -2.21
CA VAL A 394 10.14 21.99 -1.47
C VAL A 394 11.12 22.89 -0.72
N ALA A 395 12.16 22.34 -0.11
CA ALA A 395 13.23 23.14 0.49
C ALA A 395 13.95 24.03 -0.56
N ASN A 396 14.21 23.50 -1.78
CA ASN A 396 14.76 24.30 -2.86
C ASN A 396 13.80 25.42 -3.34
N LEU A 397 12.47 25.21 -3.26
CA LEU A 397 11.48 26.26 -3.57
C LEU A 397 11.52 27.38 -2.50
N HIS A 398 11.74 27.06 -1.23
CA HIS A 398 11.97 28.08 -0.20
C HIS A 398 13.29 28.84 -0.42
N GLU A 399 14.36 28.15 -0.80
CA GLU A 399 15.64 28.77 -1.18
C GLU A 399 15.46 29.72 -2.37
N MET A 400 14.73 29.28 -3.40
CA MET A 400 14.37 30.07 -4.57
C MET A 400 13.59 31.34 -4.20
N TYR A 401 12.58 31.23 -3.32
CA TYR A 401 11.82 32.39 -2.87
C TYR A 401 12.76 33.41 -2.18
N ASN A 402 13.60 32.96 -1.26
CA ASN A 402 14.53 33.82 -0.52
C ASN A 402 15.59 34.47 -1.43
N PHE A 403 15.98 33.78 -2.51
CA PHE A 403 16.85 34.32 -3.53
C PHE A 403 16.14 35.39 -4.36
N LEU A 404 15.00 35.07 -4.96
CA LEU A 404 14.28 35.97 -5.86
C LEU A 404 13.85 37.26 -5.18
N ILE A 405 13.37 37.24 -3.93
CA ILE A 405 12.92 38.45 -3.24
C ILE A 405 14.04 39.48 -3.05
N ARG A 406 15.29 39.04 -3.03
CA ARG A 406 16.46 39.91 -2.94
C ARG A 406 16.96 40.30 -4.35
N GLU A 407 16.93 39.36 -5.27
CA GLU A 407 17.52 39.56 -6.59
C GLU A 407 16.70 40.53 -7.47
N ILE A 408 15.37 40.53 -7.34
CA ILE A 408 14.49 41.44 -8.10
C ILE A 408 14.69 42.93 -7.76
N GLU A 409 15.33 43.23 -6.62
CA GLU A 409 15.66 44.61 -6.25
C GLU A 409 16.87 45.16 -7.07
N LYS A 410 17.64 44.27 -7.71
CA LYS A 410 18.80 44.61 -8.53
C LYS A 410 18.40 44.95 -9.98
N PRO A 411 19.27 45.63 -10.75
CA PRO A 411 19.03 45.89 -12.17
C PRO A 411 19.19 44.60 -12.98
N ILE A 412 18.08 44.10 -13.54
CA ILE A 412 18.01 42.88 -14.33
C ILE A 412 17.36 43.21 -15.69
N LYS A 413 17.95 42.73 -16.79
CA LYS A 413 17.30 42.84 -18.09
C LYS A 413 15.96 42.13 -18.14
N LYS A 414 14.95 42.81 -18.62
CA LYS A 414 13.56 42.33 -18.70
C LYS A 414 13.45 40.97 -19.36
N GLU A 415 14.10 40.78 -20.51
CA GLU A 415 14.03 39.52 -21.27
C GLU A 415 14.60 38.35 -20.46
N ILE A 416 15.71 38.59 -19.77
CA ILE A 416 16.36 37.57 -18.91
C ILE A 416 15.51 37.26 -17.71
N LEU A 417 14.89 38.26 -17.08
CA LEU A 417 13.98 38.02 -15.95
C LEU A 417 12.78 37.19 -16.39
N ILE A 418 12.15 37.53 -17.50
CA ILE A 418 11.01 36.80 -18.05
C ILE A 418 11.37 35.32 -18.35
N GLU A 419 12.48 35.11 -19.04
CA GLU A 419 12.93 33.77 -19.41
C GLU A 419 13.19 32.87 -18.17
N ASN A 420 13.96 33.40 -17.23
CA ASN A 420 14.33 32.63 -16.04
C ASN A 420 13.13 32.39 -15.10
N TYR A 421 12.26 33.40 -14.97
CA TYR A 421 11.05 33.25 -14.17
C TYR A 421 10.09 32.20 -14.75
N LYS A 422 9.91 32.15 -16.09
CA LYS A 422 9.15 31.08 -16.75
C LYS A 422 9.72 29.69 -16.44
N LYS A 423 11.04 29.51 -16.47
CA LYS A 423 11.70 28.26 -16.11
C LYS A 423 11.39 27.87 -14.65
N ILE A 424 11.45 28.85 -13.76
CA ILE A 424 11.13 28.64 -12.33
C ILE A 424 9.67 28.23 -12.14
N LEU A 425 8.72 28.88 -12.83
CA LEU A 425 7.30 28.49 -12.76
C LEU A 425 7.07 27.05 -13.26
N ILE A 426 7.77 26.63 -14.32
CA ILE A 426 7.71 25.25 -14.81
C ILE A 426 8.23 24.28 -13.75
N LEU A 427 9.31 24.61 -13.04
CA LEU A 427 9.84 23.76 -11.96
C LEU A 427 8.90 23.67 -10.76
N MET A 428 8.11 24.71 -10.50
CA MET A 428 7.12 24.73 -9.39
C MET A 428 5.86 23.93 -9.71
N ASN A 429 5.47 23.87 -10.99
CA ASN A 429 4.18 23.33 -11.44
C ASN A 429 3.87 21.90 -10.94
N PRO A 430 4.80 20.92 -10.85
CA PRO A 430 4.48 19.61 -10.30
C PRO A 430 4.04 19.62 -8.83
N PHE A 431 4.42 20.65 -8.07
CA PHE A 431 4.16 20.77 -6.63
C PHE A 431 2.95 21.65 -6.33
N ILE A 432 2.88 22.79 -7.00
CA ILE A 432 1.89 23.86 -6.83
C ILE A 432 1.45 24.37 -8.24
N PRO A 433 0.60 23.63 -8.96
CA PRO A 433 0.20 23.87 -10.35
C PRO A 433 -0.55 25.19 -10.59
#